data_f0f8a8023d1d0c7bf7675dbb0482fb5a
#
_entry.id   f0f8a8023d1d0c7bf7675dbb0482fb5a
#
_cell.length_a   1.000
_cell.length_b   1.000
_cell.length_c   1.000
_cell.angle_alpha   90.00
_cell.angle_beta   90.00
_cell.angle_gamma   90.00
#
_symmetry.space_group_name_H-M   'P 1'
#
loop_
_entity.id
_entity.type
_entity.pdbx_description
1 polymer ?
#
loop_
_entity_poly.entity_id
_entity_poly.type
_entity_poly.pdbx_seq_one_letter_code
_entity_poly.pdbx_strand_id
1 'polypeptide(L)'
;MPANLNRKQQREIKAVVERAKKDNGIPQTAQQSIPFQRMFPDGICRVTDSYYTKTIQFQDINYQLAQQEDKTAIFDEWCSFLNFFDSSIHFELSFMNLSTDAESFEKSIRIPFKKDSFNPVRAEYSQMLKKQLAQGNNGLTKTKYLTFGIEAESMRQAKPRLNHIENDLLNNFRRLGVIATTMNGKERLHLMHSMFHMGDNDKFFFDWKYLVESGLSVKDFIAPTAFAFKTNRTFQMGSIFGSMSYLAITASDLSDRMLADFLDMESTQIVTMHIQSVDQTAAIKTIKRTITELDRSKIEEQKKAVRSGYDMDIIPSDLATYGKDAKSLLKELQSQNERMFMVTFLVLNTGRTEQELENNVFQAQSIAQKHNCNLRRLDFQQESGLMSSLPLAQNLIEIRRGLTTSSTAIFVPFTTQELFQNGGETLYYGLNALSNNLIMVDRKKLKNPNGLILGTPGSGKSFSAKREITNAFL
;
A
#
# COMPACT_ATOMS: atom_id res chain seq x y z
N MET A 1 15.41 4.82 -29.06
CA MET A 1 15.32 3.75 -30.11
C MET A 1 16.49 2.83 -29.93
N PRO A 2 16.33 1.52 -29.76
CA PRO A 2 17.47 0.62 -29.85
C PRO A 2 17.95 0.62 -31.29
N ALA A 3 19.13 1.16 -31.52
CA ALA A 3 19.81 1.12 -32.79
C ALA A 3 20.16 -0.34 -33.13
N ASN A 4 19.93 -0.71 -34.40
CA ASN A 4 20.41 -1.93 -35.04
C ASN A 4 19.59 -3.24 -34.91
N LEU A 5 18.28 -3.16 -35.01
CA LEU A 5 17.52 -4.33 -35.41
C LEU A 5 17.61 -4.51 -36.96
N ASN A 6 18.04 -5.70 -37.36
CA ASN A 6 18.10 -6.04 -38.78
C ASN A 6 16.66 -6.13 -39.37
N ARG A 7 16.48 -5.92 -40.68
CA ARG A 7 15.17 -5.93 -41.36
C ARG A 7 14.35 -7.21 -41.12
N LYS A 8 14.99 -8.35 -40.89
CA LYS A 8 14.33 -9.62 -40.59
C LYS A 8 13.73 -9.59 -39.17
N GLN A 9 14.47 -9.11 -38.16
CA GLN A 9 14.01 -8.95 -36.79
C GLN A 9 12.87 -7.92 -36.67
N GLN A 10 12.93 -6.83 -37.45
CA GLN A 10 11.84 -5.84 -37.51
C GLN A 10 10.56 -6.44 -38.11
N ARG A 11 10.66 -7.32 -39.10
CA ARG A 11 9.52 -8.05 -39.68
C ARG A 11 8.95 -9.09 -38.71
N GLU A 12 9.80 -9.82 -37.99
CA GLU A 12 9.37 -10.76 -36.95
C GLU A 12 8.67 -10.06 -35.80
N ILE A 13 9.22 -8.96 -35.29
CA ILE A 13 8.57 -8.13 -34.26
C ILE A 13 7.24 -7.58 -34.75
N LYS A 14 7.18 -7.06 -35.99
CA LYS A 14 5.94 -6.59 -36.60
C LYS A 14 4.89 -7.69 -36.72
N ALA A 15 5.28 -8.88 -37.13
CA ALA A 15 4.40 -10.04 -37.23
C ALA A 15 3.90 -10.52 -35.87
N VAL A 16 4.73 -10.48 -34.81
CA VAL A 16 4.35 -10.80 -33.44
C VAL A 16 3.38 -9.76 -32.92
N VAL A 17 3.65 -8.46 -33.10
CA VAL A 17 2.75 -7.36 -32.69
C VAL A 17 1.41 -7.44 -33.47
N GLU A 18 1.40 -7.75 -34.74
CA GLU A 18 0.15 -7.93 -35.51
C GLU A 18 -0.64 -9.18 -35.09
N ARG A 19 0.04 -10.27 -34.72
CA ARG A 19 -0.63 -11.46 -34.14
C ARG A 19 -1.22 -11.12 -32.77
N ALA A 20 -0.46 -10.47 -31.87
CA ALA A 20 -0.94 -10.04 -30.59
C ALA A 20 -2.14 -9.07 -30.68
N LYS A 21 -2.16 -8.18 -31.68
CA LYS A 21 -3.31 -7.31 -32.00
C LYS A 21 -4.53 -8.10 -32.50
N LYS A 22 -4.32 -9.16 -33.30
CA LYS A 22 -5.40 -10.03 -33.79
C LYS A 22 -5.99 -10.92 -32.69
N ASP A 23 -5.18 -11.33 -31.72
CA ASP A 23 -5.60 -12.17 -30.57
C ASP A 23 -6.22 -11.37 -29.41
N ASN A 24 -6.60 -10.09 -29.61
CA ASN A 24 -7.12 -9.18 -28.58
C ASN A 24 -6.23 -9.04 -27.32
N GLY A 25 -4.93 -9.37 -27.43
CA GLY A 25 -3.99 -9.37 -26.29
C GLY A 25 -3.45 -7.99 -25.90
N ILE A 26 -3.56 -6.97 -26.76
CA ILE A 26 -3.09 -5.61 -26.45
C ILE A 26 -4.29 -4.70 -26.20
N PRO A 27 -4.43 -4.13 -24.98
CA PRO A 27 -5.49 -3.19 -24.68
C PRO A 27 -5.49 -2.00 -25.65
N GLN A 28 -6.64 -1.66 -26.22
CA GLN A 28 -6.82 -0.52 -27.12
C GLN A 28 -7.45 0.69 -26.44
N THR A 29 -8.05 0.49 -25.26
CA THR A 29 -8.69 1.52 -24.45
C THR A 29 -8.22 1.44 -23.00
N ALA A 30 -8.34 2.54 -22.27
CA ALA A 30 -8.01 2.58 -20.85
C ALA A 30 -8.82 1.55 -20.03
N GLN A 31 -10.08 1.33 -20.38
CA GLN A 31 -10.94 0.33 -19.72
C GLN A 31 -10.43 -1.10 -19.92
N GLN A 32 -9.86 -1.40 -21.09
CA GLN A 32 -9.32 -2.73 -21.37
C GLN A 32 -8.02 -3.01 -20.62
N SER A 33 -7.22 -1.97 -20.33
CA SER A 33 -6.00 -2.10 -19.53
C SER A 33 -6.28 -2.46 -18.07
N ILE A 34 -7.45 -2.07 -17.54
CA ILE A 34 -7.79 -2.32 -16.12
C ILE A 34 -8.10 -3.82 -15.92
N PRO A 35 -7.33 -4.56 -15.08
CA PRO A 35 -7.30 -6.02 -15.09
C PRO A 35 -8.35 -6.68 -14.18
N PHE A 36 -9.62 -6.31 -14.29
CA PHE A 36 -10.69 -7.07 -13.64
C PHE A 36 -11.90 -7.23 -14.56
N GLN A 37 -12.70 -8.25 -14.34
CA GLN A 37 -13.86 -8.55 -15.18
C GLN A 37 -15.14 -7.91 -14.65
N ARG A 38 -15.39 -8.01 -13.34
CA ARG A 38 -16.65 -7.55 -12.76
C ARG A 38 -16.51 -7.15 -11.29
N MET A 39 -17.12 -6.03 -10.93
CA MET A 39 -17.33 -5.60 -9.55
C MET A 39 -18.77 -5.89 -9.15
N PHE A 40 -18.98 -6.43 -7.94
CA PHE A 40 -20.31 -6.71 -7.38
C PHE A 40 -20.66 -5.70 -6.28
N PRO A 41 -21.96 -5.45 -6.02
CA PRO A 41 -22.39 -4.49 -4.99
C PRO A 41 -21.86 -4.78 -3.58
N ASP A 42 -21.68 -6.07 -3.24
CA ASP A 42 -21.17 -6.53 -1.94
C ASP A 42 -19.65 -6.44 -1.79
N GLY A 43 -18.98 -5.77 -2.71
CA GLY A 43 -17.53 -5.56 -2.67
C GLY A 43 -16.70 -6.70 -3.21
N ILE A 44 -17.28 -7.83 -3.62
CA ILE A 44 -16.53 -8.88 -4.30
C ILE A 44 -16.17 -8.41 -5.71
N CYS A 45 -14.91 -8.58 -6.09
CA CYS A 45 -14.42 -8.32 -7.44
C CYS A 45 -14.00 -9.65 -8.09
N ARG A 46 -14.55 -9.94 -9.27
CA ARG A 46 -14.04 -11.00 -10.15
C ARG A 46 -12.90 -10.41 -10.98
N VAL A 47 -11.69 -10.80 -10.69
CA VAL A 47 -10.49 -10.31 -11.37
C VAL A 47 -10.24 -11.11 -12.63
N THR A 48 -10.16 -12.44 -12.51
CA THR A 48 -10.07 -13.38 -13.64
C THR A 48 -11.24 -14.35 -13.64
N ASP A 49 -11.25 -15.33 -14.53
CA ASP A 49 -12.31 -16.34 -14.59
C ASP A 49 -12.43 -17.16 -13.30
N SER A 50 -11.32 -17.36 -12.59
CA SER A 50 -11.26 -18.16 -11.36
C SER A 50 -10.79 -17.40 -10.13
N TYR A 51 -10.48 -16.08 -10.22
CA TYR A 51 -9.91 -15.34 -9.11
C TYR A 51 -10.84 -14.23 -8.61
N TYR A 52 -11.14 -14.25 -7.31
CA TYR A 52 -12.09 -13.34 -6.64
C TYR A 52 -11.44 -12.67 -5.44
N THR A 53 -11.70 -11.37 -5.27
CA THR A 53 -11.09 -10.55 -4.21
C THR A 53 -12.10 -9.72 -3.42
N LYS A 54 -11.74 -9.38 -2.18
CA LYS A 54 -12.39 -8.37 -1.33
C LYS A 54 -11.35 -7.42 -0.76
N THR A 55 -11.80 -6.24 -0.33
CA THR A 55 -10.93 -5.20 0.24
C THR A 55 -11.47 -4.74 1.58
N ILE A 56 -10.59 -4.59 2.55
CA ILE A 56 -10.83 -4.03 3.88
C ILE A 56 -10.04 -2.73 3.98
N GLN A 57 -10.66 -1.65 4.40
CA GLN A 57 -9.98 -0.43 4.82
C GLN A 57 -9.67 -0.52 6.31
N PHE A 58 -8.46 -0.17 6.73
CA PHE A 58 -8.07 -0.19 8.13
C PHE A 58 -7.38 1.12 8.54
N GLN A 59 -7.47 1.44 9.82
CA GLN A 59 -6.92 2.65 10.42
C GLN A 59 -5.58 2.37 11.09
N ASP A 60 -4.88 3.44 11.44
CA ASP A 60 -3.65 3.38 12.22
C ASP A 60 -3.92 3.16 13.70
N ILE A 61 -2.92 2.62 14.37
CA ILE A 61 -2.77 2.64 15.82
C ILE A 61 -1.46 3.33 16.18
N ASN A 62 -1.33 3.73 17.44
CA ASN A 62 -0.14 4.41 17.92
C ASN A 62 1.02 3.42 18.12
N TYR A 63 1.69 3.05 17.02
CA TYR A 63 2.89 2.20 17.06
C TYR A 63 4.17 3.03 17.24
N GLN A 64 4.36 4.09 16.45
CA GLN A 64 5.62 4.85 16.42
C GLN A 64 5.96 5.54 17.74
N LEU A 65 4.96 6.01 18.49
CA LEU A 65 5.11 6.68 19.78
C LEU A 65 4.84 5.77 20.99
N ALA A 66 4.57 4.48 20.77
CA ALA A 66 4.32 3.51 21.82
C ALA A 66 5.62 3.20 22.59
N GLN A 67 5.48 2.75 23.83
CA GLN A 67 6.61 2.25 24.62
C GLN A 67 7.16 0.97 24.01
N GLN A 68 8.40 0.62 24.32
CA GLN A 68 9.09 -0.52 23.70
C GLN A 68 8.34 -1.84 23.92
N GLU A 69 7.78 -2.04 25.09
CA GLU A 69 7.01 -3.24 25.45
C GLU A 69 5.74 -3.35 24.57
N ASP A 70 5.00 -2.23 24.41
CA ASP A 70 3.81 -2.18 23.54
C ASP A 70 4.18 -2.39 22.07
N LYS A 71 5.30 -1.82 21.61
CA LYS A 71 5.80 -2.04 20.24
C LYS A 71 6.08 -3.51 19.99
N THR A 72 6.73 -4.19 20.93
CA THR A 72 7.01 -5.62 20.81
C THR A 72 5.71 -6.43 20.76
N ALA A 73 4.75 -6.13 21.63
CA ALA A 73 3.46 -6.82 21.64
C ALA A 73 2.68 -6.62 20.33
N ILE A 74 2.66 -5.40 19.79
CA ILE A 74 2.02 -5.10 18.48
C ILE A 74 2.74 -5.84 17.35
N PHE A 75 4.06 -5.88 17.38
CA PHE A 75 4.87 -6.58 16.38
C PHE A 75 4.62 -8.09 16.39
N ASP A 76 4.57 -8.71 17.55
CA ASP A 76 4.29 -10.15 17.70
C ASP A 76 2.88 -10.50 17.24
N GLU A 77 1.89 -9.67 17.57
CA GLU A 77 0.52 -9.86 17.08
C GLU A 77 0.43 -9.62 15.56
N TRP A 78 1.22 -8.70 15.01
CA TRP A 78 1.33 -8.51 13.56
C TRP A 78 2.00 -9.69 12.86
N CYS A 79 3.02 -10.30 13.43
CA CYS A 79 3.57 -11.57 12.96
C CYS A 79 2.51 -12.68 12.95
N SER A 80 1.72 -12.78 14.02
CA SER A 80 0.61 -13.73 14.12
C SER A 80 -0.46 -13.47 13.06
N PHE A 81 -0.76 -12.20 12.79
CA PHE A 81 -1.67 -11.78 11.72
C PHE A 81 -1.17 -12.24 10.34
N LEU A 82 0.11 -12.05 10.02
CA LEU A 82 0.67 -12.52 8.75
C LEU A 82 0.63 -14.06 8.64
N ASN A 83 0.86 -14.76 9.74
CA ASN A 83 0.80 -16.21 9.78
C ASN A 83 -0.63 -16.79 9.63
N PHE A 84 -1.68 -15.96 9.65
CA PHE A 84 -3.03 -16.37 9.31
C PHE A 84 -3.16 -16.78 7.84
N PHE A 85 -2.45 -16.11 6.93
CA PHE A 85 -2.57 -16.36 5.50
C PHE A 85 -1.83 -17.64 5.09
N ASP A 86 -2.56 -18.59 4.55
CA ASP A 86 -1.99 -19.78 3.90
C ASP A 86 -1.65 -19.51 2.43
N SER A 87 -1.08 -20.50 1.76
CA SER A 87 -0.66 -20.38 0.36
C SER A 87 -1.82 -20.24 -0.65
N SER A 88 -3.07 -20.49 -0.24
CA SER A 88 -4.26 -20.35 -1.07
C SER A 88 -4.83 -18.93 -1.08
N ILE A 89 -4.39 -18.08 -0.16
CA ILE A 89 -4.86 -16.70 -0.01
C ILE A 89 -3.75 -15.75 -0.46
N HIS A 90 -4.00 -15.04 -1.54
CA HIS A 90 -3.14 -13.94 -1.97
C HIS A 90 -3.61 -12.65 -1.31
N PHE A 91 -2.71 -11.85 -0.79
CA PHE A 91 -3.09 -10.57 -0.22
C PHE A 91 -2.14 -9.44 -0.60
N GLU A 92 -2.67 -8.26 -0.54
CA GLU A 92 -2.03 -7.01 -0.91
C GLU A 92 -2.31 -5.98 0.17
N LEU A 93 -1.27 -5.29 0.61
CA LEU A 93 -1.36 -4.10 1.43
C LEU A 93 -1.12 -2.89 0.55
N SER A 94 -2.09 -1.98 0.51
CA SER A 94 -2.00 -0.73 -0.25
C SER A 94 -2.03 0.45 0.69
N PHE A 95 -1.04 1.32 0.57
CA PHE A 95 -0.89 2.56 1.34
C PHE A 95 -0.94 3.72 0.36
N MET A 96 -1.87 4.62 0.56
CA MET A 96 -2.14 5.69 -0.40
C MET A 96 -2.04 7.05 0.28
N ASN A 97 -1.17 7.91 -0.26
CA ASN A 97 -1.14 9.32 0.03
C ASN A 97 -1.79 10.02 -1.16
N LEU A 98 -3.07 10.33 -1.05
CA LEU A 98 -3.81 10.99 -2.12
C LEU A 98 -4.20 12.40 -1.71
N SER A 99 -4.13 13.34 -2.65
CA SER A 99 -4.64 14.68 -2.45
C SER A 99 -6.15 14.61 -2.24
N THR A 100 -6.60 15.12 -1.12
CA THR A 100 -8.04 15.26 -0.86
C THR A 100 -8.57 16.43 -1.66
N ASP A 101 -9.79 16.30 -2.20
CA ASP A 101 -10.50 17.44 -2.77
C ASP A 101 -10.62 18.55 -1.72
N ALA A 102 -9.89 19.65 -1.94
CA ALA A 102 -9.82 20.79 -1.03
C ALA A 102 -11.23 21.32 -0.69
N GLU A 103 -12.15 21.28 -1.65
CA GLU A 103 -13.53 21.74 -1.47
C GLU A 103 -14.33 20.83 -0.52
N SER A 104 -14.20 19.51 -0.67
CA SER A 104 -14.83 18.53 0.23
C SER A 104 -14.27 18.61 1.63
N PHE A 105 -12.95 18.79 1.75
CA PHE A 105 -12.29 18.95 3.03
C PHE A 105 -12.67 20.29 3.70
N GLU A 106 -12.72 21.36 2.94
CA GLU A 106 -13.16 22.69 3.41
C GLU A 106 -14.60 22.67 3.92
N LYS A 107 -15.47 21.91 3.25
CA LYS A 107 -16.86 21.70 3.71
C LYS A 107 -16.91 20.94 5.05
N SER A 108 -16.01 19.98 5.27
CA SER A 108 -15.98 19.17 6.49
C SER A 108 -15.54 19.95 7.75
N ILE A 109 -14.74 21.01 7.58
CA ILE A 109 -14.27 21.87 8.66
C ILE A 109 -15.11 23.15 8.85
N ARG A 110 -16.07 23.39 7.96
CA ARG A 110 -16.94 24.56 8.05
C ARG A 110 -17.99 24.38 9.13
N ILE A 111 -18.03 25.30 10.10
CA ILE A 111 -19.06 25.32 11.12
C ILE A 111 -20.34 25.89 10.48
N PRO A 112 -21.47 25.16 10.51
CA PRO A 112 -22.72 25.62 9.90
C PRO A 112 -23.30 26.80 10.69
N PHE A 113 -23.88 27.77 9.98
CA PHE A 113 -24.58 28.88 10.62
C PHE A 113 -25.87 28.41 11.29
N LYS A 114 -26.13 28.97 12.47
CA LYS A 114 -27.36 28.75 13.26
C LYS A 114 -28.18 30.03 13.34
N LYS A 115 -29.44 29.93 13.78
CA LYS A 115 -30.34 31.10 13.96
C LYS A 115 -30.09 31.79 15.32
N ASP A 116 -28.84 32.26 15.52
CA ASP A 116 -28.40 32.97 16.72
C ASP A 116 -27.43 34.12 16.37
N SER A 117 -26.96 34.87 17.37
CA SER A 117 -26.04 36.01 17.18
C SER A 117 -24.57 35.62 17.01
N PHE A 118 -24.21 34.32 17.05
CA PHE A 118 -22.82 33.86 17.07
C PHE A 118 -22.27 33.49 15.68
N ASN A 119 -22.99 33.74 14.61
CA ASN A 119 -22.52 33.45 13.24
C ASN A 119 -21.23 34.19 12.84
N PRO A 120 -20.96 35.43 13.27
CA PRO A 120 -19.65 36.07 13.04
C PRO A 120 -18.48 35.27 13.66
N VAL A 121 -18.67 34.74 14.87
CA VAL A 121 -17.65 33.92 15.57
C VAL A 121 -17.45 32.58 14.85
N ARG A 122 -18.54 31.92 14.37
CA ARG A 122 -18.44 30.71 13.55
C ARG A 122 -17.68 30.94 12.25
N ALA A 123 -17.91 32.10 11.61
CA ALA A 123 -17.19 32.47 10.38
C ALA A 123 -15.69 32.66 10.65
N GLU A 124 -15.34 33.38 11.72
CA GLU A 124 -13.96 33.61 12.13
C GLU A 124 -13.25 32.31 12.51
N TYR A 125 -13.92 31.43 13.25
CA TYR A 125 -13.38 30.13 13.64
C TYR A 125 -13.16 29.23 12.42
N SER A 126 -14.12 29.18 11.49
CA SER A 126 -13.99 28.47 10.22
C SER A 126 -12.79 29.01 9.39
N GLN A 127 -12.61 30.33 9.39
CA GLN A 127 -11.46 30.95 8.70
C GLN A 127 -10.13 30.61 9.38
N MET A 128 -10.10 30.52 10.71
CA MET A 128 -8.93 30.04 11.45
C MET A 128 -8.59 28.60 11.09
N LEU A 129 -9.57 27.69 11.05
CA LEU A 129 -9.37 26.31 10.63
C LEU A 129 -8.85 26.21 9.20
N LYS A 130 -9.35 27.03 8.28
CA LYS A 130 -8.84 27.09 6.89
C LYS A 130 -7.37 27.54 6.84
N LYS A 131 -6.98 28.52 7.65
CA LYS A 131 -5.58 28.96 7.74
C LYS A 131 -4.68 27.87 8.31
N GLN A 132 -5.13 27.15 9.34
CA GLN A 132 -4.38 26.02 9.90
C GLN A 132 -4.23 24.89 8.87
N LEU A 133 -5.28 24.62 8.10
CA LEU A 133 -5.22 23.65 7.02
C LEU A 133 -4.18 24.05 5.94
N ALA A 134 -4.18 25.31 5.55
CA ALA A 134 -3.22 25.82 4.55
C ALA A 134 -1.76 25.82 5.06
N GLN A 135 -1.53 25.83 6.36
CA GLN A 135 -0.21 25.70 6.99
C GLN A 135 0.18 24.25 7.26
N GLY A 136 -0.80 23.35 7.29
CA GLY A 136 -0.58 21.93 7.46
C GLY A 136 -0.12 21.25 6.16
N ASN A 137 0.10 19.96 6.24
CA ASN A 137 0.57 19.16 5.13
C ASN A 137 -0.46 19.20 3.99
N ASN A 138 -0.10 19.72 2.87
CA ASN A 138 -0.69 19.88 1.53
C ASN A 138 -2.04 19.19 1.19
N GLY A 139 -2.91 18.89 2.16
CA GLY A 139 -4.20 18.23 1.95
C GLY A 139 -4.09 16.76 1.56
N LEU A 140 -2.97 16.08 1.88
CA LEU A 140 -2.81 14.66 1.63
C LEU A 140 -3.51 13.83 2.72
N THR A 141 -4.38 12.92 2.29
CA THR A 141 -4.99 11.93 3.18
C THR A 141 -4.29 10.60 3.02
N LYS A 142 -3.81 10.05 4.15
CA LYS A 142 -3.20 8.73 4.21
C LYS A 142 -4.29 7.68 4.46
N THR A 143 -4.45 6.75 3.54
CA THR A 143 -5.41 5.65 3.65
C THR A 143 -4.73 4.30 3.45
N LYS A 144 -5.27 3.27 4.08
CA LYS A 144 -4.67 1.93 4.12
C LYS A 144 -5.71 0.87 3.82
N TYR A 145 -5.33 -0.06 2.97
CA TYR A 145 -6.21 -1.12 2.51
C TYR A 145 -5.50 -2.46 2.55
N LEU A 146 -6.25 -3.49 2.91
CA LEU A 146 -5.87 -4.87 2.74
C LEU A 146 -6.84 -5.50 1.75
N THR A 147 -6.32 -5.90 0.60
CA THR A 147 -7.07 -6.67 -0.41
C THR A 147 -6.61 -8.11 -0.36
N PHE A 148 -7.54 -9.03 -0.29
CA PHE A 148 -7.26 -10.46 -0.29
C PHE A 148 -8.10 -11.17 -1.35
N GLY A 149 -7.55 -12.26 -1.88
CA GLY A 149 -8.18 -13.00 -2.95
C GLY A 149 -7.92 -14.49 -2.87
N ILE A 150 -8.84 -15.24 -3.47
CA ILE A 150 -8.79 -16.69 -3.55
C ILE A 150 -9.16 -17.17 -4.96
N GLU A 151 -8.66 -18.33 -5.32
CA GLU A 151 -9.12 -19.04 -6.50
C GLU A 151 -10.38 -19.84 -6.20
N ALA A 152 -11.37 -19.78 -7.10
CA ALA A 152 -12.60 -20.56 -7.04
C ALA A 152 -13.19 -20.69 -8.45
N GLU A 153 -13.82 -21.82 -8.74
CA GLU A 153 -14.44 -22.10 -10.04
C GLU A 153 -15.68 -21.22 -10.32
N SER A 154 -16.32 -20.72 -9.27
CA SER A 154 -17.53 -19.91 -9.39
C SER A 154 -17.70 -18.95 -8.22
N MET A 155 -18.46 -17.88 -8.46
CA MET A 155 -18.90 -16.93 -7.43
C MET A 155 -19.63 -17.61 -6.26
N ARG A 156 -20.39 -18.68 -6.55
CA ARG A 156 -21.14 -19.44 -5.54
C ARG A 156 -20.20 -20.10 -4.52
N GLN A 157 -19.03 -20.55 -4.97
CA GLN A 157 -18.00 -21.12 -4.10
C GLN A 157 -17.14 -20.04 -3.45
N ALA A 158 -16.80 -18.96 -4.20
CA ALA A 158 -15.94 -17.89 -3.73
C ALA A 158 -16.55 -17.10 -2.57
N LYS A 159 -17.82 -16.71 -2.69
CA LYS A 159 -18.47 -15.79 -1.74
C LYS A 159 -18.46 -16.28 -0.28
N PRO A 160 -18.86 -17.53 0.07
CA PRO A 160 -18.81 -18.01 1.45
C PRO A 160 -17.39 -18.02 2.01
N ARG A 161 -16.40 -18.45 1.19
CA ARG A 161 -14.99 -18.50 1.61
C ARG A 161 -14.43 -17.09 1.86
N LEU A 162 -14.69 -16.13 0.95
CA LEU A 162 -14.27 -14.76 1.11
C LEU A 162 -14.91 -14.11 2.35
N ASN A 163 -16.18 -14.37 2.62
CA ASN A 163 -16.84 -13.85 3.82
C ASN A 163 -16.29 -14.45 5.11
N HIS A 164 -15.88 -15.72 5.10
CA HIS A 164 -15.22 -16.35 6.26
C HIS A 164 -13.88 -15.69 6.52
N ILE A 165 -13.02 -15.60 5.49
CA ILE A 165 -11.70 -14.95 5.60
C ILE A 165 -11.85 -13.49 6.06
N GLU A 166 -12.82 -12.77 5.54
CA GLU A 166 -13.11 -11.38 5.93
C GLU A 166 -13.41 -11.27 7.44
N ASN A 167 -14.28 -12.12 7.96
CA ASN A 167 -14.63 -12.13 9.39
C ASN A 167 -13.40 -12.43 10.27
N ASP A 168 -12.56 -13.36 9.85
CA ASP A 168 -11.34 -13.71 10.57
C ASP A 168 -10.34 -12.55 10.54
N LEU A 169 -10.18 -11.88 9.40
CA LEU A 169 -9.32 -10.70 9.27
C LEU A 169 -9.80 -9.54 10.13
N LEU A 170 -11.12 -9.26 10.15
CA LEU A 170 -11.70 -8.23 11.02
C LEU A 170 -11.49 -8.55 12.51
N ASN A 171 -11.57 -9.83 12.90
CA ASN A 171 -11.28 -10.27 14.26
C ASN A 171 -9.79 -10.09 14.60
N ASN A 172 -8.88 -10.41 13.67
CA ASN A 172 -7.44 -10.23 13.86
C ASN A 172 -7.08 -8.75 13.96
N PHE A 173 -7.66 -7.88 13.14
CA PHE A 173 -7.51 -6.42 13.29
C PHE A 173 -8.01 -5.92 14.64
N ARG A 174 -9.13 -6.47 15.13
CA ARG A 174 -9.68 -6.10 16.46
C ARG A 174 -8.75 -6.49 17.59
N ARG A 175 -8.04 -7.64 17.50
CA ARG A 175 -7.01 -8.05 18.48
C ARG A 175 -5.85 -7.07 18.52
N LEU A 176 -5.41 -6.59 17.35
CA LEU A 176 -4.41 -5.53 17.22
C LEU A 176 -4.89 -4.16 17.74
N GLY A 177 -6.18 -4.01 18.08
CA GLY A 177 -6.77 -2.71 18.43
C GLY A 177 -7.02 -1.81 17.20
N VAL A 178 -6.94 -2.34 16.00
CA VAL A 178 -7.12 -1.63 14.74
C VAL A 178 -8.60 -1.60 14.35
N ILE A 179 -9.10 -0.43 14.00
CA ILE A 179 -10.43 -0.28 13.41
C ILE A 179 -10.34 -0.62 11.93
N ALA A 180 -11.10 -1.60 11.51
CA ALA A 180 -11.14 -2.06 10.12
C ALA A 180 -12.59 -2.22 9.65
N THR A 181 -12.85 -1.83 8.40
CA THR A 181 -14.18 -1.87 7.77
C THR A 181 -14.10 -2.48 6.38
N THR A 182 -15.07 -3.33 6.04
CA THR A 182 -15.19 -3.89 4.70
C THR A 182 -15.66 -2.84 3.71
N MET A 183 -15.08 -2.85 2.52
CA MET A 183 -15.50 -1.99 1.44
C MET A 183 -16.55 -2.67 0.56
N ASN A 184 -17.64 -1.96 0.27
CA ASN A 184 -18.60 -2.37 -0.73
C ASN A 184 -18.12 -2.06 -2.16
N GLY A 185 -18.86 -2.50 -3.17
CA GLY A 185 -18.45 -2.33 -4.57
C GLY A 185 -18.33 -0.88 -5.02
N LYS A 186 -19.22 0.01 -4.55
CA LYS A 186 -19.15 1.43 -4.87
C LYS A 186 -17.92 2.10 -4.23
N GLU A 187 -17.61 1.75 -3.00
CA GLU A 187 -16.42 2.26 -2.29
C GLU A 187 -15.13 1.79 -2.96
N ARG A 188 -15.06 0.52 -3.40
CA ARG A 188 -13.90 0.02 -4.16
C ARG A 188 -13.76 0.71 -5.52
N LEU A 189 -14.86 0.97 -6.24
CA LEU A 189 -14.83 1.72 -7.49
C LEU A 189 -14.40 3.17 -7.26
N HIS A 190 -14.88 3.81 -6.19
CA HIS A 190 -14.44 5.16 -5.80
C HIS A 190 -12.94 5.19 -5.50
N LEU A 191 -12.42 4.19 -4.79
CA LEU A 191 -10.99 4.07 -4.52
C LEU A 191 -10.17 3.98 -5.81
N MET A 192 -10.57 3.12 -6.75
CA MET A 192 -9.88 2.99 -8.05
C MET A 192 -10.00 4.28 -8.89
N HIS A 193 -11.17 4.94 -8.86
CA HIS A 193 -11.34 6.25 -9.50
C HIS A 193 -10.36 7.27 -8.94
N SER A 194 -10.22 7.37 -7.62
CA SER A 194 -9.27 8.28 -6.96
C SER A 194 -7.82 7.99 -7.33
N MET A 195 -7.47 6.72 -7.60
CA MET A 195 -6.14 6.35 -8.09
C MET A 195 -5.89 6.78 -9.53
N PHE A 196 -6.91 6.75 -10.38
CA PHE A 196 -6.79 7.10 -11.79
C PHE A 196 -6.97 8.60 -12.09
N HIS A 197 -7.60 9.34 -11.17
CA HIS A 197 -7.89 10.77 -11.31
C HIS A 197 -7.14 11.61 -10.25
N MET A 198 -5.88 11.23 -9.96
CA MET A 198 -5.02 11.98 -9.05
C MET A 198 -4.78 13.40 -9.61
N GLY A 199 -5.15 14.41 -8.84
CA GLY A 199 -4.96 15.81 -9.23
C GLY A 199 -6.01 16.40 -10.17
N ASP A 200 -6.99 15.63 -10.60
CA ASP A 200 -8.16 16.10 -11.31
C ASP A 200 -9.29 16.38 -10.29
N ASN A 201 -10.07 17.44 -10.54
CA ASN A 201 -11.25 17.75 -9.73
C ASN A 201 -12.49 16.93 -10.14
N ASP A 202 -12.29 15.83 -10.85
CA ASP A 202 -13.36 14.98 -11.34
C ASP A 202 -14.05 14.26 -10.16
N LYS A 203 -15.33 14.58 -9.98
CA LYS A 203 -16.12 13.96 -8.93
C LYS A 203 -16.58 12.58 -9.36
N PHE A 204 -16.33 11.58 -8.53
CA PHE A 204 -16.82 10.23 -8.73
C PHE A 204 -18.36 10.20 -8.67
N PHE A 205 -18.99 9.89 -9.77
CA PHE A 205 -20.43 9.67 -9.88
C PHE A 205 -20.69 8.22 -10.31
N PHE A 206 -21.32 7.44 -9.48
CA PHE A 206 -21.66 6.05 -9.79
C PHE A 206 -22.95 5.62 -9.06
N ASP A 207 -23.87 5.02 -9.83
CA ASP A 207 -25.05 4.36 -9.30
C ASP A 207 -25.30 3.04 -10.04
N TRP A 208 -25.56 1.97 -9.30
CA TRP A 208 -25.86 0.65 -9.85
C TRP A 208 -27.08 0.64 -10.76
N LYS A 209 -28.10 1.47 -10.48
CA LYS A 209 -29.31 1.59 -11.34
C LYS A 209 -28.93 2.19 -12.69
N TYR A 210 -28.19 3.29 -12.66
CA TYR A 210 -27.73 3.96 -13.87
C TYR A 210 -26.84 3.06 -14.75
N LEU A 211 -26.01 2.23 -14.14
CA LEU A 211 -25.18 1.24 -14.85
C LEU A 211 -26.04 0.28 -15.71
N VAL A 212 -27.16 -0.21 -15.13
CA VAL A 212 -28.05 -1.14 -15.84
C VAL A 212 -28.78 -0.46 -17.00
N GLU A 213 -29.19 0.79 -16.81
CA GLU A 213 -29.93 1.57 -17.81
C GLU A 213 -29.06 2.10 -18.95
N SER A 214 -27.79 2.45 -18.65
CA SER A 214 -26.88 3.08 -19.62
C SER A 214 -26.18 2.09 -20.54
N GLY A 215 -26.12 0.80 -20.18
CA GLY A 215 -25.34 -0.20 -20.90
C GLY A 215 -23.81 -0.02 -20.79
N LEU A 216 -23.35 0.91 -19.95
CA LEU A 216 -21.93 1.13 -19.65
C LEU A 216 -21.38 0.01 -18.77
N SER A 217 -20.06 -0.13 -18.75
CA SER A 217 -19.37 -1.00 -17.81
C SER A 217 -18.94 -0.23 -16.56
N VAL A 218 -18.71 -0.92 -15.45
CA VAL A 218 -18.16 -0.27 -14.23
C VAL A 218 -16.82 0.41 -14.48
N LYS A 219 -16.06 -0.03 -15.48
CA LYS A 219 -14.76 0.54 -15.85
C LYS A 219 -14.87 1.92 -16.50
N ASP A 220 -16.00 2.22 -17.14
CA ASP A 220 -16.25 3.53 -17.77
C ASP A 220 -16.37 4.65 -16.73
N PHE A 221 -16.72 4.31 -15.48
CA PHE A 221 -16.82 5.26 -14.37
C PHE A 221 -15.52 5.48 -13.61
N ILE A 222 -14.50 4.65 -13.83
CA ILE A 222 -13.24 4.73 -13.08
C ILE A 222 -12.03 4.97 -13.97
N ALA A 223 -12.11 4.63 -15.28
CA ALA A 223 -10.98 4.75 -16.18
C ALA A 223 -10.63 6.23 -16.44
N PRO A 224 -9.34 6.57 -16.49
CA PRO A 224 -8.91 7.89 -16.91
C PRO A 224 -9.16 8.07 -18.42
N THR A 225 -9.09 9.31 -18.88
CA THR A 225 -9.27 9.66 -20.30
C THR A 225 -8.30 8.86 -21.20
N ALA A 226 -7.05 8.68 -20.76
CA ALA A 226 -6.06 7.88 -21.48
C ALA A 226 -4.91 7.47 -20.56
N PHE A 227 -4.31 6.32 -20.86
CA PHE A 227 -2.96 5.94 -20.44
C PHE A 227 -1.98 6.16 -21.57
N ALA A 228 -0.83 6.77 -21.32
CA ALA A 228 0.22 6.98 -22.30
C ALA A 228 1.57 6.48 -21.77
N PHE A 229 1.96 5.27 -22.18
CA PHE A 229 3.25 4.63 -21.88
C PHE A 229 4.26 4.92 -22.99
N LYS A 230 4.66 6.20 -23.14
CA LYS A 230 5.53 6.66 -24.24
C LYS A 230 7.01 6.37 -23.98
N THR A 231 7.41 6.30 -22.73
CA THR A 231 8.79 6.01 -22.32
C THR A 231 8.86 4.65 -21.62
N ASN A 232 10.07 4.14 -21.45
CA ASN A 232 10.29 2.88 -20.73
C ASN A 232 10.19 3.02 -19.20
N ARG A 233 10.23 4.24 -18.65
CA ARG A 233 10.38 4.53 -17.20
C ARG A 233 9.27 5.36 -16.60
N THR A 234 8.46 6.00 -17.43
CA THR A 234 7.39 6.90 -17.00
C THR A 234 6.15 6.67 -17.85
N PHE A 235 5.03 7.06 -17.32
CA PHE A 235 3.75 7.09 -18.04
C PHE A 235 3.00 8.38 -17.71
N GLN A 236 1.99 8.65 -18.50
CA GLN A 236 1.06 9.74 -18.24
C GLN A 236 -0.35 9.16 -18.08
N MET A 237 -1.08 9.66 -17.11
CA MET A 237 -2.45 9.28 -16.78
C MET A 237 -3.26 10.57 -16.61
N GLY A 238 -4.13 10.88 -17.59
CA GLY A 238 -4.78 12.19 -17.64
C GLY A 238 -3.74 13.32 -17.68
N SER A 239 -3.80 14.22 -16.71
CA SER A 239 -2.87 15.35 -16.55
C SER A 239 -1.61 15.04 -15.74
N ILE A 240 -1.51 13.84 -15.14
CA ILE A 240 -0.46 13.47 -14.20
C ILE A 240 0.59 12.58 -14.84
N PHE A 241 1.86 12.84 -14.54
CA PHE A 241 2.98 11.96 -14.85
C PHE A 241 3.19 10.98 -13.70
N GLY A 242 3.46 9.71 -14.03
CA GLY A 242 3.70 8.65 -13.07
C GLY A 242 4.93 7.81 -13.39
N SER A 243 5.51 7.21 -12.36
CA SER A 243 6.61 6.24 -12.48
C SER A 243 6.44 5.14 -11.44
N MET A 244 6.40 3.90 -11.93
CA MET A 244 6.42 2.72 -11.09
C MET A 244 7.83 2.27 -10.80
N SER A 245 8.10 2.01 -9.53
CA SER A 245 9.36 1.46 -9.05
C SER A 245 9.12 0.26 -8.16
N TYR A 246 10.12 -0.62 -8.04
CA TYR A 246 10.12 -1.72 -7.06
C TYR A 246 11.27 -1.57 -6.08
N LEU A 247 11.06 -2.01 -4.85
CA LEU A 247 12.09 -2.03 -3.82
C LEU A 247 12.91 -3.31 -3.92
N ALA A 248 14.18 -3.18 -4.28
CA ALA A 248 15.16 -4.25 -4.20
C ALA A 248 15.73 -4.27 -2.76
N ILE A 249 15.31 -5.24 -1.97
CA ILE A 249 15.74 -5.42 -0.59
C ILE A 249 17.10 -6.12 -0.62
N THR A 250 18.16 -5.36 -0.32
CA THR A 250 19.55 -5.86 -0.27
C THR A 250 20.08 -5.94 1.14
N ALA A 251 19.46 -5.24 2.08
CA ALA A 251 19.84 -5.25 3.49
C ALA A 251 19.57 -6.61 4.15
N SER A 252 20.46 -7.02 5.04
CA SER A 252 20.26 -8.15 5.97
C SER A 252 19.30 -7.77 7.09
N ASP A 253 19.42 -6.52 7.58
CA ASP A 253 18.60 -5.96 8.64
C ASP A 253 17.76 -4.80 8.08
N LEU A 254 16.44 -4.91 8.22
CA LEU A 254 15.49 -3.89 7.83
C LEU A 254 15.05 -3.07 9.05
N SER A 255 14.65 -1.83 8.83
CA SER A 255 14.09 -0.97 9.87
C SER A 255 12.58 -0.93 9.76
N ASP A 256 11.89 -0.98 10.89
CA ASP A 256 10.44 -0.81 11.02
C ASP A 256 9.96 0.61 10.63
N ARG A 257 10.89 1.56 10.46
CA ARG A 257 10.62 2.91 9.99
C ARG A 257 10.58 3.08 8.48
N MET A 258 11.05 2.09 7.72
CA MET A 258 11.19 2.26 6.27
C MET A 258 9.84 2.58 5.59
N LEU A 259 8.78 1.84 5.92
CA LEU A 259 7.45 2.12 5.37
C LEU A 259 6.92 3.49 5.81
N ALA A 260 7.14 3.87 7.07
CA ALA A 260 6.75 5.18 7.58
C ALA A 260 7.48 6.31 6.82
N ASP A 261 8.79 6.20 6.62
CA ASP A 261 9.58 7.19 5.90
C ASP A 261 9.08 7.39 4.45
N PHE A 262 8.66 6.31 3.76
CA PHE A 262 8.00 6.43 2.45
C PHE A 262 6.67 7.18 2.54
N LEU A 263 5.83 6.83 3.50
CA LEU A 263 4.49 7.43 3.65
C LEU A 263 4.53 8.86 4.22
N ASP A 264 5.65 9.29 4.77
CA ASP A 264 5.85 10.66 5.25
C ASP A 264 6.32 11.62 4.16
N MET A 265 6.52 11.16 2.92
CA MET A 265 6.76 12.04 1.79
C MET A 265 5.57 12.98 1.54
N GLU A 266 5.86 14.25 1.28
CA GLU A 266 4.86 15.29 0.97
C GLU A 266 4.42 15.27 -0.51
N SER A 267 4.23 14.08 -1.06
CA SER A 267 3.83 13.88 -2.46
C SER A 267 2.72 12.85 -2.57
N THR A 268 1.93 12.97 -3.63
CA THR A 268 0.95 11.95 -3.99
C THR A 268 1.67 10.69 -4.43
N GLN A 269 1.47 9.61 -3.68
CA GLN A 269 2.12 8.33 -3.93
C GLN A 269 1.26 7.15 -3.49
N ILE A 270 1.55 5.99 -4.04
CA ILE A 270 0.98 4.72 -3.61
C ILE A 270 2.11 3.73 -3.36
N VAL A 271 2.11 3.13 -2.19
CA VAL A 271 2.99 2.01 -1.85
C VAL A 271 2.13 0.75 -1.80
N THR A 272 2.53 -0.27 -2.56
CA THR A 272 1.80 -1.54 -2.64
C THR A 272 2.73 -2.69 -2.31
N MET A 273 2.29 -3.55 -1.41
CA MET A 273 2.99 -4.78 -1.04
C MET A 273 2.13 -5.97 -1.40
N HIS A 274 2.55 -6.76 -2.39
CA HIS A 274 1.98 -8.08 -2.63
C HIS A 274 2.70 -9.10 -1.77
N ILE A 275 1.95 -9.87 -1.02
CA ILE A 275 2.48 -10.86 -0.08
C ILE A 275 1.75 -12.18 -0.34
N GLN A 276 2.53 -13.23 -0.62
CA GLN A 276 2.04 -14.56 -0.85
C GLN A 276 2.76 -15.54 0.07
N SER A 277 2.00 -16.24 0.91
CA SER A 277 2.55 -17.31 1.75
C SER A 277 3.00 -18.48 0.87
N VAL A 278 4.16 -19.04 1.19
CA VAL A 278 4.68 -20.25 0.55
C VAL A 278 4.28 -21.46 1.41
N ASP A 279 3.86 -22.55 0.76
CA ASP A 279 3.61 -23.78 1.48
C ASP A 279 4.85 -24.20 2.30
N GLN A 280 4.65 -24.46 3.59
CA GLN A 280 5.74 -24.72 4.54
C GLN A 280 6.58 -25.93 4.12
N THR A 281 5.94 -26.99 3.64
CA THR A 281 6.63 -28.20 3.20
C THR A 281 7.48 -27.94 1.96
N ALA A 282 6.93 -27.17 1.00
CA ALA A 282 7.64 -26.77 -0.20
C ALA A 282 8.81 -25.83 0.10
N ALA A 283 8.63 -24.86 1.02
CA ALA A 283 9.69 -23.97 1.46
C ALA A 283 10.87 -24.73 2.10
N ILE A 284 10.60 -25.60 3.08
CA ILE A 284 11.59 -26.43 3.74
C ILE A 284 12.32 -27.33 2.74
N LYS A 285 11.60 -27.95 1.79
CA LYS A 285 12.21 -28.80 0.76
C LYS A 285 13.14 -28.00 -0.15
N THR A 286 12.74 -26.80 -0.55
CA THR A 286 13.56 -25.91 -1.40
C THR A 286 14.83 -25.51 -0.68
N ILE A 287 14.75 -25.07 0.58
CA ILE A 287 15.93 -24.66 1.37
C ILE A 287 16.87 -25.84 1.61
N LYS A 288 16.37 -27.03 1.93
CA LYS A 288 17.20 -28.24 2.04
C LYS A 288 17.96 -28.55 0.76
N ARG A 289 17.30 -28.38 -0.40
CA ARG A 289 17.96 -28.56 -1.71
C ARG A 289 19.04 -27.51 -1.91
N THR A 290 18.77 -26.24 -1.63
CA THR A 290 19.78 -25.17 -1.71
C THR A 290 20.97 -25.44 -0.80
N ILE A 291 20.75 -25.88 0.45
CA ILE A 291 21.84 -26.27 1.35
C ILE A 291 22.68 -27.39 0.73
N THR A 292 22.06 -28.42 0.16
CA THR A 292 22.77 -29.53 -0.50
C THR A 292 23.61 -29.06 -1.69
N GLU A 293 23.08 -28.12 -2.50
CA GLU A 293 23.79 -27.53 -3.63
C GLU A 293 24.98 -26.68 -3.16
N LEU A 294 24.81 -25.87 -2.10
CA LEU A 294 25.88 -25.09 -1.48
C LEU A 294 26.98 -25.98 -0.86
N ASP A 295 26.60 -27.05 -0.17
CA ASP A 295 27.57 -28.01 0.40
C ASP A 295 28.34 -28.74 -0.70
N ARG A 296 27.71 -29.06 -1.87
CA ARG A 296 28.40 -29.59 -3.06
C ARG A 296 29.40 -28.59 -3.62
N SER A 297 28.94 -27.34 -3.85
CA SER A 297 29.85 -26.28 -4.33
C SER A 297 31.03 -26.05 -3.43
N LYS A 298 30.83 -26.12 -2.08
CA LYS A 298 31.90 -26.05 -1.09
C LYS A 298 32.91 -27.17 -1.29
N ILE A 299 32.46 -28.42 -1.43
CA ILE A 299 33.32 -29.59 -1.67
C ILE A 299 34.08 -29.43 -2.99
N GLU A 300 33.48 -28.92 -4.03
CA GLU A 300 34.13 -28.69 -5.33
C GLU A 300 35.24 -27.62 -5.23
N GLU A 301 34.99 -26.52 -4.53
CA GLU A 301 36.02 -25.50 -4.30
C GLU A 301 37.15 -25.99 -3.42
N GLN A 302 36.88 -26.79 -2.36
CA GLN A 302 37.90 -27.46 -1.56
C GLN A 302 38.77 -28.40 -2.41
N LYS A 303 38.18 -29.22 -3.31
CA LYS A 303 38.93 -30.08 -4.22
C LYS A 303 39.80 -29.28 -5.20
N LYS A 304 39.32 -28.12 -5.68
CA LYS A 304 40.13 -27.23 -6.52
C LYS A 304 41.31 -26.63 -5.76
N ALA A 305 41.06 -26.15 -4.54
CA ALA A 305 42.13 -25.62 -3.66
C ALA A 305 43.25 -26.63 -3.43
N VAL A 306 42.90 -27.86 -3.06
CA VAL A 306 43.87 -28.96 -2.88
C VAL A 306 44.65 -29.26 -4.16
N ARG A 307 43.99 -29.33 -5.32
CA ARG A 307 44.65 -29.53 -6.62
C ARG A 307 45.61 -28.41 -6.99
N SER A 308 45.35 -27.20 -6.52
CA SER A 308 46.17 -26.02 -6.74
C SER A 308 47.24 -25.79 -5.66
N GLY A 309 47.39 -26.73 -4.71
CA GLY A 309 48.36 -26.65 -3.62
C GLY A 309 48.02 -25.68 -2.47
N TYR A 310 46.77 -25.25 -2.39
CA TYR A 310 46.27 -24.41 -1.31
C TYR A 310 45.62 -25.25 -0.21
N ASP A 311 45.50 -24.64 0.98
CA ASP A 311 44.85 -25.27 2.14
C ASP A 311 43.35 -25.50 1.88
N MET A 312 42.81 -26.62 2.38
CA MET A 312 41.39 -26.99 2.27
C MET A 312 40.44 -25.99 2.94
N ASP A 313 40.96 -25.20 3.88
CA ASP A 313 40.17 -24.21 4.63
C ASP A 313 39.95 -22.89 3.86
N ILE A 314 40.61 -22.72 2.70
CA ILE A 314 40.36 -21.56 1.81
C ILE A 314 39.10 -21.77 1.01
N ILE A 315 37.97 -21.36 1.58
CA ILE A 315 36.68 -21.38 0.95
C ILE A 315 36.29 -19.90 0.62
N PRO A 316 35.72 -19.60 -0.54
CA PRO A 316 35.16 -18.28 -0.78
C PRO A 316 34.23 -17.87 0.36
N SER A 317 34.47 -16.70 0.96
CA SER A 317 33.74 -16.18 2.11
C SER A 317 32.23 -16.18 1.90
N ASP A 318 31.81 -15.87 0.67
CA ASP A 318 30.41 -15.80 0.27
C ASP A 318 29.73 -17.17 0.38
N LEU A 319 30.42 -18.25 -0.05
CA LEU A 319 29.85 -19.59 -0.02
C LEU A 319 29.70 -20.10 1.42
N ALA A 320 30.64 -19.75 2.30
CA ALA A 320 30.57 -20.08 3.72
C ALA A 320 29.40 -19.33 4.41
N THR A 321 29.23 -18.04 4.10
CA THR A 321 28.16 -17.20 4.63
C THR A 321 26.80 -17.68 4.17
N TYR A 322 26.59 -17.89 2.87
CA TYR A 322 25.32 -18.38 2.34
C TYR A 322 24.94 -19.76 2.88
N GLY A 323 25.94 -20.66 3.10
CA GLY A 323 25.66 -21.96 3.70
C GLY A 323 25.22 -21.85 5.17
N LYS A 324 25.78 -20.92 5.93
CA LYS A 324 25.39 -20.65 7.32
C LYS A 324 23.99 -20.04 7.37
N ASP A 325 23.72 -19.03 6.54
CA ASP A 325 22.44 -18.33 6.48
C ASP A 325 21.29 -19.27 6.08
N ALA A 326 21.52 -20.13 5.08
CA ALA A 326 20.55 -21.12 4.66
C ALA A 326 20.22 -22.14 5.78
N LYS A 327 21.22 -22.55 6.58
CA LYS A 327 21.03 -23.45 7.72
C LYS A 327 20.29 -22.74 8.88
N SER A 328 20.57 -21.46 9.13
CA SER A 328 19.84 -20.64 10.10
C SER A 328 18.38 -20.50 9.70
N LEU A 329 18.13 -20.12 8.45
CA LEU A 329 16.78 -20.01 7.91
C LEU A 329 15.99 -21.33 8.02
N LEU A 330 16.62 -22.46 7.73
CA LEU A 330 15.98 -23.77 7.90
C LEU A 330 15.60 -24.03 9.36
N LYS A 331 16.47 -23.67 10.31
CA LYS A 331 16.22 -23.82 11.74
C LYS A 331 15.06 -22.92 12.18
N GLU A 332 15.02 -21.67 11.74
CA GLU A 332 13.93 -20.73 12.02
C GLU A 332 12.58 -21.26 11.56
N LEU A 333 12.51 -21.73 10.30
CA LEU A 333 11.27 -22.31 9.74
C LEU A 333 10.84 -23.61 10.42
N GLN A 334 11.73 -24.36 11.05
CA GLN A 334 11.40 -25.61 11.71
C GLN A 334 11.10 -25.48 13.20
N SER A 335 11.70 -24.49 13.88
CA SER A 335 11.68 -24.37 15.34
C SER A 335 10.96 -23.14 15.87
N GLN A 336 10.77 -22.12 15.05
CA GLN A 336 10.06 -20.90 15.38
C GLN A 336 8.81 -20.82 14.54
N ASN A 337 7.75 -20.19 15.02
CA ASN A 337 6.49 -20.05 14.29
C ASN A 337 6.65 -19.12 13.05
N GLU A 338 7.75 -19.31 12.29
CA GLU A 338 8.12 -18.59 11.10
C GLU A 338 7.59 -19.28 9.85
N ARG A 339 7.04 -18.51 8.93
CA ARG A 339 6.65 -18.93 7.59
C ARG A 339 7.48 -18.20 6.56
N MET A 340 7.45 -18.67 5.33
CA MET A 340 8.08 -18.02 4.19
C MET A 340 7.04 -17.31 3.34
N PHE A 341 7.33 -16.07 3.00
CA PHE A 341 6.51 -15.25 2.10
C PHE A 341 7.32 -14.81 0.89
N MET A 342 6.64 -14.74 -0.25
CA MET A 342 7.16 -14.08 -1.45
C MET A 342 6.57 -12.67 -1.48
N VAL A 343 7.42 -11.66 -1.41
CA VAL A 343 7.03 -10.25 -1.28
C VAL A 343 7.47 -9.47 -2.51
N THR A 344 6.56 -8.69 -3.08
CA THR A 344 6.84 -7.65 -4.07
C THR A 344 6.43 -6.30 -3.49
N PHE A 345 7.38 -5.37 -3.42
CA PHE A 345 7.13 -4.02 -2.89
C PHE A 345 7.22 -3.02 -4.05
N LEU A 346 6.12 -2.36 -4.36
CA LEU A 346 5.99 -1.40 -5.45
C LEU A 346 5.75 0.00 -4.89
N VAL A 347 6.29 1.00 -5.58
CA VAL A 347 6.05 2.42 -5.27
C VAL A 347 5.66 3.14 -6.56
N LEU A 348 4.47 3.71 -6.57
CA LEU A 348 4.02 4.67 -7.56
C LEU A 348 4.34 6.07 -7.05
N ASN A 349 5.20 6.78 -7.75
CA ASN A 349 5.40 8.21 -7.57
C ASN A 349 4.70 8.97 -8.69
N THR A 350 4.12 10.11 -8.38
CA THR A 350 3.44 10.97 -9.35
C THR A 350 3.93 12.40 -9.28
N GLY A 351 3.64 13.19 -10.30
CA GLY A 351 3.95 14.62 -10.37
C GLY A 351 3.09 15.30 -11.43
N ARG A 352 2.78 16.58 -11.25
CA ARG A 352 2.06 17.39 -12.24
C ARG A 352 2.93 17.75 -13.44
N THR A 353 4.25 17.74 -13.24
CA THR A 353 5.27 17.94 -14.28
C THR A 353 6.28 16.80 -14.24
N GLU A 354 7.00 16.58 -15.35
CA GLU A 354 8.08 15.59 -15.37
C GLU A 354 9.18 15.90 -14.34
N GLN A 355 9.50 17.18 -14.14
CA GLN A 355 10.50 17.60 -13.17
C GLN A 355 10.06 17.28 -11.72
N GLU A 356 8.80 17.51 -11.39
CA GLU A 356 8.24 17.18 -10.08
C GLU A 356 8.27 15.66 -9.86
N LEU A 357 7.88 14.86 -10.88
CA LEU A 357 7.97 13.42 -10.84
C LEU A 357 9.41 12.95 -10.58
N GLU A 358 10.39 13.49 -11.30
CA GLU A 358 11.81 13.13 -11.11
C GLU A 358 12.29 13.45 -9.69
N ASN A 359 11.91 14.60 -9.14
CA ASN A 359 12.23 14.98 -7.77
C ASN A 359 11.61 14.01 -6.75
N ASN A 360 10.35 13.64 -6.93
CA ASN A 360 9.65 12.68 -6.04
C ASN A 360 10.28 11.28 -6.11
N VAL A 361 10.63 10.82 -7.31
CA VAL A 361 11.33 9.52 -7.47
C VAL A 361 12.71 9.57 -6.82
N PHE A 362 13.46 10.65 -6.99
CA PHE A 362 14.77 10.82 -6.36
C PHE A 362 14.66 10.82 -4.82
N GLN A 363 13.66 11.50 -4.27
CA GLN A 363 13.40 11.49 -2.82
C GLN A 363 13.08 10.06 -2.33
N ALA A 364 12.21 9.33 -3.02
CA ALA A 364 11.87 7.95 -2.69
C ALA A 364 13.11 7.03 -2.78
N GLN A 365 13.98 7.22 -3.77
CA GLN A 365 15.24 6.49 -3.89
C GLN A 365 16.19 6.78 -2.72
N SER A 366 16.26 8.03 -2.28
CA SER A 366 17.09 8.45 -1.13
C SER A 366 16.60 7.82 0.17
N ILE A 367 15.28 7.68 0.35
CA ILE A 367 14.69 6.96 1.50
C ILE A 367 15.10 5.48 1.46
N ALA A 368 14.98 4.82 0.31
CA ALA A 368 15.40 3.42 0.19
C ALA A 368 16.89 3.24 0.52
N GLN A 369 17.77 4.14 0.02
CA GLN A 369 19.20 4.11 0.30
C GLN A 369 19.52 4.31 1.79
N LYS A 370 18.81 5.19 2.48
CA LYS A 370 18.91 5.39 3.94
C LYS A 370 18.72 4.06 4.71
N HIS A 371 17.89 3.17 4.18
CA HIS A 371 17.61 1.85 4.75
C HIS A 371 18.40 0.71 4.07
N ASN A 372 19.51 1.00 3.41
CA ASN A 372 20.34 0.04 2.69
C ASN A 372 19.59 -0.82 1.66
N CYS A 373 18.55 -0.23 1.07
CA CYS A 373 17.76 -0.82 -0.01
C CYS A 373 17.90 0.02 -1.28
N ASN A 374 17.47 -0.52 -2.42
CA ASN A 374 17.50 0.18 -3.69
C ASN A 374 16.10 0.23 -4.29
N LEU A 375 15.58 1.44 -4.51
CA LEU A 375 14.35 1.64 -5.28
C LEU A 375 14.70 1.75 -6.76
N ARG A 376 14.26 0.80 -7.58
CA ARG A 376 14.55 0.71 -9.01
C ARG A 376 13.27 0.89 -9.81
N ARG A 377 13.32 1.69 -10.88
CA ARG A 377 12.19 1.84 -11.79
C ARG A 377 11.91 0.54 -12.53
N LEU A 378 10.66 0.27 -12.81
CA LEU A 378 10.22 -0.86 -13.63
C LEU A 378 10.41 -0.52 -15.11
N ASP A 379 11.61 -0.75 -15.65
CA ASP A 379 11.91 -0.48 -17.05
C ASP A 379 11.06 -1.39 -17.97
N PHE A 380 10.31 -0.80 -18.89
CA PHE A 380 9.37 -1.47 -19.83
C PHE A 380 8.19 -2.20 -19.17
N GLN A 381 7.98 -2.07 -17.86
CA GLN A 381 6.90 -2.72 -17.10
C GLN A 381 6.04 -1.69 -16.35
N GLN A 382 5.98 -0.46 -16.83
CA GLN A 382 5.24 0.60 -16.16
C GLN A 382 3.72 0.32 -16.10
N GLU A 383 3.14 -0.20 -17.19
CA GLU A 383 1.74 -0.60 -17.25
C GLU A 383 1.45 -1.74 -16.25
N SER A 384 2.23 -2.83 -16.33
CA SER A 384 2.08 -3.97 -15.40
C SER A 384 2.26 -3.55 -13.94
N GLY A 385 3.20 -2.64 -13.66
CA GLY A 385 3.41 -2.07 -12.32
C GLY A 385 2.20 -1.29 -11.84
N LEU A 386 1.67 -0.38 -12.67
CA LEU A 386 0.48 0.41 -12.34
C LEU A 386 -0.73 -0.49 -12.09
N MET A 387 -0.97 -1.48 -12.95
CA MET A 387 -2.09 -2.40 -12.80
C MET A 387 -1.93 -3.31 -11.56
N SER A 388 -0.70 -3.64 -11.17
CA SER A 388 -0.41 -4.35 -9.93
C SER A 388 -0.59 -3.48 -8.67
N SER A 389 -0.66 -2.16 -8.79
CA SER A 389 -0.91 -1.28 -7.65
C SER A 389 -2.40 -1.08 -7.36
N LEU A 390 -3.28 -1.61 -8.19
CA LEU A 390 -4.72 -1.56 -7.96
C LEU A 390 -5.11 -2.54 -6.85
N PRO A 391 -6.09 -2.21 -5.99
CA PRO A 391 -6.51 -3.06 -4.87
C PRO A 391 -7.29 -4.29 -5.37
N LEU A 392 -6.60 -5.15 -6.12
CA LEU A 392 -7.11 -6.37 -6.74
C LEU A 392 -6.39 -7.63 -6.25
N ALA A 393 -5.35 -7.49 -5.42
CA ALA A 393 -4.46 -8.57 -4.99
C ALA A 393 -3.90 -9.40 -6.17
N GLN A 394 -3.68 -8.74 -7.31
CA GLN A 394 -3.14 -9.33 -8.52
C GLN A 394 -1.77 -8.72 -8.83
N ASN A 395 -0.73 -9.52 -8.70
CA ASN A 395 0.64 -9.12 -9.01
C ASN A 395 1.03 -9.57 -10.43
N LEU A 396 1.24 -8.61 -11.33
CA LEU A 396 1.71 -8.83 -12.70
C LEU A 396 3.24 -8.70 -12.82
N ILE A 397 3.93 -8.42 -11.70
CA ILE A 397 5.38 -8.27 -11.63
C ILE A 397 6.02 -9.54 -11.07
N GLU A 398 6.96 -10.12 -11.81
CA GLU A 398 7.64 -11.37 -11.42
C GLU A 398 8.76 -11.16 -10.38
N ILE A 399 9.12 -9.91 -10.09
CA ILE A 399 10.17 -9.56 -9.12
C ILE A 399 9.65 -9.82 -7.71
N ARG A 400 10.11 -10.91 -7.08
CA ARG A 400 9.69 -11.34 -5.75
C ARG A 400 10.89 -11.57 -4.86
N ARG A 401 10.78 -11.19 -3.58
CA ARG A 401 11.78 -11.48 -2.56
C ARG A 401 11.20 -12.46 -1.54
N GLY A 402 11.94 -13.55 -1.26
CA GLY A 402 11.59 -14.44 -0.17
C GLY A 402 11.97 -13.81 1.16
N LEU A 403 11.03 -13.71 2.09
CA LEU A 403 11.20 -13.19 3.45
C LEU A 403 10.52 -14.13 4.46
N THR A 404 11.06 -14.18 5.68
CA THR A 404 10.39 -14.86 6.80
C THR A 404 9.24 -14.02 7.36
N THR A 405 8.44 -14.58 8.27
CA THR A 405 7.36 -13.83 8.94
C THR A 405 7.90 -12.56 9.60
N SER A 406 8.93 -12.67 10.43
CA SER A 406 9.50 -11.53 11.14
C SER A 406 10.10 -10.49 10.19
N SER A 407 10.80 -10.95 9.14
CA SER A 407 11.33 -10.03 8.11
C SER A 407 10.24 -9.33 7.29
N THR A 408 9.10 -10.00 7.05
CA THR A 408 7.94 -9.38 6.39
C THR A 408 7.20 -8.43 7.33
N ALA A 409 7.07 -8.80 8.60
CA ALA A 409 6.40 -8.01 9.62
C ALA A 409 7.11 -6.68 9.94
N ILE A 410 8.39 -6.56 9.61
CA ILE A 410 9.15 -5.31 9.77
C ILE A 410 8.55 -4.15 8.96
N PHE A 411 7.86 -4.45 7.85
CA PHE A 411 7.03 -3.47 7.16
C PHE A 411 5.72 -3.23 7.93
N VAL A 412 5.88 -2.69 9.15
CA VAL A 412 4.75 -2.43 10.04
C VAL A 412 3.79 -1.45 9.39
N PRO A 413 2.51 -1.84 9.18
CA PRO A 413 1.54 -1.00 8.47
C PRO A 413 1.04 0.18 9.31
N PHE A 414 1.40 0.23 10.60
CA PHE A 414 0.99 1.28 11.53
C PHE A 414 2.07 2.34 11.61
N THR A 415 1.87 3.45 10.89
CA THR A 415 2.89 4.49 10.72
C THR A 415 2.56 5.74 11.50
N THR A 416 1.56 6.48 11.08
CA THR A 416 1.13 7.73 11.69
C THR A 416 -0.35 7.67 11.97
N GLN A 417 -0.73 7.70 13.24
CA GLN A 417 -2.13 7.72 13.60
C GLN A 417 -2.74 9.07 13.21
N GLU A 418 -3.59 9.06 12.20
CA GLU A 418 -4.39 10.20 11.81
C GLU A 418 -5.69 10.23 12.60
N LEU A 419 -5.95 11.34 13.25
CA LEU A 419 -7.15 11.56 14.05
C LEU A 419 -8.03 12.60 13.36
N PHE A 420 -8.57 12.25 12.21
CA PHE A 420 -9.47 13.10 11.45
C PHE A 420 -10.83 12.42 11.27
N GLN A 421 -11.81 12.89 12.02
CA GLN A 421 -13.20 12.44 11.90
C GLN A 421 -14.02 13.54 11.25
N ASN A 422 -14.87 13.15 10.30
CA ASN A 422 -15.83 14.03 9.66
C ASN A 422 -17.16 14.02 10.42
N GLY A 423 -17.74 15.19 10.64
CA GLY A 423 -19.06 15.31 11.25
C GLY A 423 -19.30 16.68 11.85
N GLY A 424 -20.55 17.07 11.99
CA GLY A 424 -20.97 18.37 12.55
C GLY A 424 -20.68 18.54 14.07
N GLU A 425 -20.20 17.47 14.73
CA GLU A 425 -19.92 17.46 16.18
C GLU A 425 -18.43 17.22 16.47
N THR A 426 -17.57 17.27 15.45
CA THR A 426 -16.11 17.10 15.62
C THR A 426 -15.47 18.39 16.14
N LEU A 427 -14.58 18.23 17.12
CA LEU A 427 -13.81 19.32 17.73
C LEU A 427 -12.38 19.33 17.19
N TYR A 428 -11.86 20.52 16.93
CA TYR A 428 -10.46 20.72 16.54
C TYR A 428 -9.56 20.75 17.79
N TYR A 429 -8.56 19.88 17.82
CA TYR A 429 -7.59 19.78 18.93
C TYR A 429 -6.22 20.38 18.61
N GLY A 430 -5.77 20.34 17.37
CA GLY A 430 -4.46 20.84 16.97
C GLY A 430 -4.01 20.24 15.65
N LEU A 431 -2.70 20.32 15.39
CA LEU A 431 -2.03 19.66 14.30
C LEU A 431 -1.32 18.41 14.81
N ASN A 432 -1.34 17.35 14.03
CA ASN A 432 -0.57 16.15 14.29
C ASN A 432 0.93 16.49 14.20
N ALA A 433 1.69 16.18 15.24
CA ALA A 433 3.11 16.53 15.30
C ALA A 433 3.98 15.80 14.24
N LEU A 434 3.49 14.70 13.68
CA LEU A 434 4.21 13.91 12.67
C LEU A 434 3.78 14.29 11.24
N SER A 435 2.47 14.41 10.99
CA SER A 435 1.94 14.63 9.64
C SER A 435 1.51 16.08 9.37
N ASN A 436 1.48 16.94 10.39
CA ASN A 436 0.89 18.28 10.34
C ASN A 436 -0.59 18.33 9.91
N ASN A 437 -1.28 17.20 9.84
CA ASN A 437 -2.70 17.16 9.55
C ASN A 437 -3.54 17.63 10.74
N LEU A 438 -4.76 18.12 10.47
CA LEU A 438 -5.68 18.53 11.53
C LEU A 438 -6.09 17.35 12.39
N ILE A 439 -6.03 17.51 13.69
CA ILE A 439 -6.65 16.59 14.66
C ILE A 439 -8.08 17.04 14.91
N MET A 440 -9.04 16.28 14.39
CA MET A 440 -10.47 16.51 14.49
C MET A 440 -11.13 15.27 15.09
N VAL A 441 -11.74 15.39 16.27
CA VAL A 441 -12.29 14.24 17.00
C VAL A 441 -13.71 14.52 17.48
N ASP A 442 -14.62 13.59 17.21
CA ASP A 442 -15.94 13.54 17.82
C ASP A 442 -15.87 12.74 19.12
N ARG A 443 -15.83 13.42 20.25
CA ARG A 443 -15.73 12.80 21.57
C ARG A 443 -16.94 11.93 21.91
N LYS A 444 -18.12 12.21 21.35
CA LYS A 444 -19.33 11.41 21.59
C LYS A 444 -19.21 9.99 21.01
N LYS A 445 -18.34 9.80 20.00
CA LYS A 445 -18.05 8.48 19.41
C LYS A 445 -17.00 7.69 20.18
N LEU A 446 -16.32 8.32 21.14
CA LEU A 446 -15.33 7.62 21.96
C LEU A 446 -16.04 6.76 23.02
N LYS A 447 -15.45 5.62 23.37
CA LYS A 447 -15.92 4.72 24.42
C LYS A 447 -16.02 5.45 25.78
N ASN A 448 -15.12 6.40 26.02
CA ASN A 448 -15.13 7.29 27.18
C ASN A 448 -14.88 8.73 26.72
N PRO A 449 -15.90 9.62 26.76
CA PRO A 449 -15.79 10.99 26.28
C PRO A 449 -15.10 11.93 27.29
N ASN A 450 -14.74 11.46 28.50
CA ASN A 450 -14.08 12.29 29.51
C ASN A 450 -12.66 12.67 29.04
N GLY A 451 -12.24 13.89 29.35
CA GLY A 451 -10.92 14.42 29.05
C GLY A 451 -10.25 14.97 30.32
N LEU A 452 -8.92 14.88 30.36
CA LEU A 452 -8.08 15.42 31.42
C LEU A 452 -7.02 16.33 30.79
N ILE A 453 -6.96 17.59 31.27
CA ILE A 453 -5.97 18.58 30.83
C ILE A 453 -4.94 18.76 31.94
N LEU A 454 -3.73 18.27 31.69
CA LEU A 454 -2.60 18.35 32.62
C LEU A 454 -1.53 19.32 32.09
N GLY A 455 -0.82 19.94 32.99
CA GLY A 455 0.30 20.82 32.69
C GLY A 455 0.77 21.64 33.87
N THR A 456 1.95 22.18 33.82
CA THR A 456 2.54 23.08 34.81
C THR A 456 1.81 24.44 34.84
N PRO A 457 1.94 25.24 35.91
CA PRO A 457 1.46 26.61 35.92
C PRO A 457 2.02 27.42 34.74
N GLY A 458 1.17 28.21 34.07
CA GLY A 458 1.59 28.98 32.88
C GLY A 458 1.60 28.21 31.56
N SER A 459 1.38 26.91 31.52
CA SER A 459 1.41 26.07 30.29
C SER A 459 0.22 26.24 29.34
N GLY A 460 -0.73 27.15 29.62
CA GLY A 460 -1.89 27.39 28.76
C GLY A 460 -3.10 26.47 28.98
N LYS A 461 -3.16 25.70 30.08
CA LYS A 461 -4.30 24.80 30.39
C LYS A 461 -5.66 25.47 30.27
N SER A 462 -5.81 26.62 30.94
CA SER A 462 -7.08 27.38 30.95
C SER A 462 -7.46 27.89 29.57
N PHE A 463 -6.46 28.23 28.73
CA PHE A 463 -6.70 28.63 27.34
C PHE A 463 -7.19 27.43 26.49
N SER A 464 -6.55 26.28 26.64
CA SER A 464 -6.98 25.05 25.95
C SER A 464 -8.40 24.63 26.35
N ALA A 465 -8.73 24.69 27.65
CA ALA A 465 -10.06 24.38 28.13
C ALA A 465 -11.12 25.38 27.60
N LYS A 466 -10.84 26.69 27.62
CA LYS A 466 -11.73 27.71 27.04
C LYS A 466 -11.94 27.52 25.55
N ARG A 467 -10.88 27.18 24.80
CA ARG A 467 -10.96 26.89 23.38
C ARG A 467 -11.88 25.69 23.09
N GLU A 468 -11.75 24.61 23.88
CA GLU A 468 -12.59 23.43 23.72
C GLU A 468 -14.07 23.75 24.05
N ILE A 469 -14.33 24.49 25.10
CA ILE A 469 -15.69 24.95 25.50
C ILE A 469 -16.30 25.79 24.39
N THR A 470 -15.56 26.77 23.86
CA THR A 470 -16.03 27.63 22.75
C THR A 470 -16.33 26.81 21.49
N ASN A 471 -15.45 25.87 21.15
CA ASN A 471 -15.62 25.01 19.99
C ASN A 471 -16.84 24.07 20.14
N ALA A 472 -17.07 23.53 21.34
CA ALA A 472 -18.24 22.70 21.63
C ALA A 472 -19.56 23.49 21.66
N PHE A 473 -19.51 24.79 22.01
CA PHE A 473 -20.67 25.68 22.02
C PHE A 473 -21.09 26.11 20.61
N LEU A 474 -20.13 26.44 19.74
CA LEU A 474 -20.36 26.90 18.37
C LEU A 474 -21.00 25.82 17.51
#